data_b612e56c66d3bbd514dfbcadb1da8ea6
#
_entry.id   b612e56c66d3bbd514dfbcadb1da8ea6
#
_cell.length_a   1.000
_cell.length_b   1.000
_cell.length_c   1.000
_cell.angle_alpha   90.00
_cell.angle_beta   90.00
_cell.angle_gamma   90.00
#
_symmetry.space_group_name_H-M   'P 1'
#
loop_
_entity.id
_entity.type
_entity.pdbx_description
1 polymer ?
#
loop_
_entity_poly.entity_id
_entity_poly.type
_entity_poly.pdbx_seq_one_letter_code
_entity_poly.pdbx_strand_id
1 'polypeptide(L)'
;MLYPDLFPYFADLVSYWFVGARSAEDSLHRGIASMTDVCCGIKNATNGLVESAEQSLFAVAHPCVFPFGGCQTETSGNSLAHIVLRGGLGKEGFFSNISPSDTQKAKKLLQSQHLNDFVMVDLSHANSKKVAKNQLVNAVAVSTDANVDGVMAESYLFEGCSANSYGVSKTDECIGWQDTEKLLEILSDGFSKRAK
;
A
#
# COMPACT_ATOMS: atom_id res chain seq x y z
N MET A 1 9.58 2.10 1.15
CA MET A 1 11.06 2.00 1.23
C MET A 1 11.63 3.38 1.51
N LEU A 2 12.56 3.52 2.48
CA LEU A 2 13.18 4.80 2.83
C LEU A 2 14.55 4.99 2.17
N TYR A 3 15.27 3.89 1.92
CA TYR A 3 16.63 3.89 1.37
C TYR A 3 16.70 2.96 0.16
N PRO A 4 16.28 3.42 -1.01
CA PRO A 4 16.24 2.58 -2.21
C PRO A 4 17.63 2.03 -2.60
N ASP A 5 18.70 2.78 -2.38
CA ASP A 5 20.07 2.36 -2.68
C ASP A 5 20.53 1.13 -1.89
N LEU A 6 19.90 0.85 -0.75
CA LEU A 6 20.22 -0.31 0.07
C LEU A 6 19.43 -1.57 -0.30
N PHE A 7 18.38 -1.43 -1.13
CA PHE A 7 17.51 -2.54 -1.48
C PHE A 7 18.24 -3.77 -2.03
N PRO A 8 19.24 -3.65 -2.93
CA PRO A 8 19.93 -4.82 -3.48
C PRO A 8 20.63 -5.70 -2.45
N TYR A 9 20.97 -5.15 -1.27
CA TYR A 9 21.66 -5.90 -0.21
C TYR A 9 20.75 -6.85 0.57
N PHE A 10 19.45 -6.72 0.44
CA PHE A 10 18.46 -7.56 1.15
C PHE A 10 17.26 -7.96 0.28
N ALA A 11 17.36 -7.75 -1.04
CA ALA A 11 16.26 -8.03 -1.97
C ALA A 11 15.81 -9.50 -1.93
N ASP A 12 16.74 -10.43 -1.75
CA ASP A 12 16.52 -11.86 -1.61
C ASP A 12 15.85 -12.28 -0.28
N LEU A 13 15.81 -11.38 0.70
CA LEU A 13 15.18 -11.59 2.00
C LEU A 13 13.77 -11.00 2.09
N VAL A 14 13.32 -10.28 1.06
CA VAL A 14 12.06 -9.54 1.04
C VAL A 14 11.05 -10.27 0.16
N SER A 15 9.91 -10.68 0.74
CA SER A 15 8.80 -11.27 0.00
C SER A 15 7.74 -10.26 -0.43
N TYR A 16 7.66 -9.09 0.21
CA TYR A 16 6.76 -8.00 -0.10
C TYR A 16 7.38 -6.65 0.33
N TRP A 17 7.17 -5.62 -0.47
CA TRP A 17 7.54 -4.25 -0.12
C TRP A 17 6.59 -3.24 -0.78
N PHE A 18 6.72 -1.96 -0.43
CA PHE A 18 5.89 -0.93 -1.04
C PHE A 18 6.65 0.39 -1.21
N VAL A 19 6.22 1.16 -2.20
CA VAL A 19 6.63 2.55 -2.41
C VAL A 19 5.63 3.44 -1.69
N GLY A 20 6.14 4.26 -0.76
CA GLY A 20 5.32 5.16 0.05
C GLY A 20 4.72 6.30 -0.77
N ALA A 21 3.63 6.89 -0.26
CA ALA A 21 2.89 7.97 -0.94
C ALA A 21 3.74 9.20 -1.31
N ARG A 22 4.80 9.47 -0.55
CA ARG A 22 5.73 10.59 -0.82
C ARG A 22 6.82 10.27 -1.83
N SER A 23 7.00 8.99 -2.13
CA SER A 23 8.04 8.48 -3.04
C SER A 23 7.46 7.85 -4.31
N ALA A 24 6.14 7.81 -4.47
CA ALA A 24 5.50 7.16 -5.60
C ALA A 24 5.89 7.79 -6.96
N GLU A 25 6.18 9.09 -6.97
CA GLU A 25 6.60 9.83 -8.16
C GLU A 25 8.13 9.89 -8.35
N ASP A 26 8.90 9.38 -7.39
CA ASP A 26 10.36 9.38 -7.46
C ASP A 26 10.87 8.33 -8.44
N SER A 27 11.74 8.77 -9.38
CA SER A 27 12.23 7.91 -10.47
C SER A 27 13.11 6.76 -9.99
N LEU A 28 13.90 6.97 -8.93
CA LEU A 28 14.75 5.94 -8.38
C LEU A 28 13.93 4.82 -7.73
N HIS A 29 12.91 5.17 -6.94
CA HIS A 29 12.00 4.18 -6.35
C HIS A 29 11.25 3.38 -7.41
N ARG A 30 10.77 4.04 -8.47
CA ARG A 30 10.10 3.35 -9.60
C ARG A 30 11.07 2.45 -10.37
N GLY A 31 12.29 2.91 -10.63
CA GLY A 31 13.32 2.10 -11.30
C GLY A 31 13.64 0.83 -10.51
N ILE A 32 13.86 0.95 -9.20
CA ILE A 32 14.11 -0.20 -8.32
C ILE A 32 12.89 -1.12 -8.27
N ALA A 33 11.67 -0.58 -8.20
CA ALA A 33 10.46 -1.39 -8.25
C ALA A 33 10.32 -2.17 -9.55
N SER A 34 10.72 -1.57 -10.67
CA SER A 34 10.70 -2.20 -12.01
C SER A 34 11.76 -3.29 -12.20
N MET A 35 12.87 -3.26 -11.45
CA MET A 35 13.94 -4.26 -11.58
C MET A 35 13.77 -5.47 -10.67
N THR A 36 12.72 -5.53 -9.86
CA THR A 36 12.51 -6.63 -8.89
C THR A 36 11.39 -7.55 -9.33
N ASP A 37 11.51 -8.84 -8.96
CA ASP A 37 10.48 -9.88 -9.15
C ASP A 37 9.63 -10.09 -7.90
N VAL A 38 9.71 -9.16 -6.94
CA VAL A 38 8.99 -9.22 -5.67
C VAL A 38 7.70 -8.39 -5.77
N CYS A 39 6.62 -8.86 -5.15
CA CYS A 39 5.38 -8.11 -5.03
C CYS A 39 5.63 -6.71 -4.44
N CYS A 40 5.20 -5.68 -5.16
CA CYS A 40 5.43 -4.29 -4.79
C CYS A 40 4.13 -3.47 -4.81
N GLY A 41 3.75 -2.93 -3.64
CA GLY A 41 2.62 -2.01 -3.53
C GLY A 41 3.01 -0.57 -3.87
N ILE A 42 2.24 0.10 -4.73
CA ILE A 42 2.41 1.52 -5.03
C ILE A 42 1.28 2.30 -4.35
N LYS A 43 1.60 3.06 -3.31
CA LYS A 43 0.61 3.87 -2.59
C LYS A 43 0.20 5.09 -3.41
N ASN A 44 -1.09 5.41 -3.43
CA ASN A 44 -1.53 6.69 -3.98
C ASN A 44 -0.93 7.87 -3.21
N ALA A 45 -0.78 9.01 -3.90
CA ALA A 45 -0.18 10.22 -3.33
C ALA A 45 -0.92 10.73 -2.08
N THR A 46 -0.26 11.57 -1.29
CA THR A 46 -0.81 12.09 -0.03
C THR A 46 -2.07 12.94 -0.20
N ASN A 47 -2.26 13.52 -1.39
CA ASN A 47 -3.48 14.24 -1.77
C ASN A 47 -4.66 13.32 -2.16
N GLY A 48 -4.45 12.01 -2.14
CA GLY A 48 -5.48 11.01 -2.42
C GLY A 48 -5.71 10.68 -3.89
N LEU A 49 -4.95 11.29 -4.81
CA LEU A 49 -5.09 11.03 -6.25
C LEU A 49 -4.65 9.59 -6.58
N VAL A 50 -5.57 8.81 -7.11
CA VAL A 50 -5.35 7.42 -7.51
C VAL A 50 -4.59 7.37 -8.83
N GLU A 51 -4.82 8.33 -9.71
CA GLU A 51 -4.18 8.46 -11.01
C GLU A 51 -2.65 8.60 -10.91
N SER A 52 -2.14 9.25 -9.86
CA SER A 52 -0.69 9.34 -9.65
C SER A 52 -0.06 7.97 -9.32
N ALA A 53 -0.78 7.12 -8.58
CA ALA A 53 -0.33 5.76 -8.31
C ALA A 53 -0.44 4.87 -9.55
N GLU A 54 -1.49 5.04 -10.37
CA GLU A 54 -1.66 4.32 -11.63
C GLU A 54 -0.51 4.65 -12.60
N GLN A 55 -0.17 5.94 -12.79
CA GLN A 55 0.96 6.36 -13.63
C GLN A 55 2.30 5.79 -13.13
N SER A 56 2.49 5.77 -11.81
CA SER A 56 3.68 5.18 -11.20
C SER A 56 3.71 3.67 -11.39
N LEU A 57 2.57 2.99 -11.24
CA LEU A 57 2.43 1.57 -11.50
C LEU A 57 2.69 1.22 -12.96
N PHE A 58 2.19 2.04 -13.90
CA PHE A 58 2.48 1.89 -15.32
C PHE A 58 3.99 1.93 -15.59
N ALA A 59 4.70 2.92 -15.02
CA ALA A 59 6.15 3.03 -15.16
C ALA A 59 6.90 1.83 -14.55
N VAL A 60 6.40 1.29 -13.42
CA VAL A 60 7.00 0.13 -12.74
C VAL A 60 6.75 -1.17 -13.49
N ALA A 61 5.57 -1.33 -14.08
CA ALA A 61 5.18 -2.55 -14.80
C ALA A 61 5.89 -2.72 -16.15
N HIS A 62 6.48 -1.65 -16.70
CA HIS A 62 7.13 -1.67 -18.02
C HIS A 62 8.65 -1.61 -17.91
N PRO A 63 9.37 -2.14 -18.92
CA PRO A 63 10.81 -2.01 -19.03
C PRO A 63 11.25 -0.54 -19.03
N CYS A 64 12.31 -0.24 -18.30
CA CYS A 64 12.89 1.11 -18.29
C CYS A 64 14.41 1.06 -18.16
N VAL A 65 15.03 2.21 -18.42
CA VAL A 65 16.46 2.40 -18.27
C VAL A 65 16.69 3.55 -17.28
N PHE A 66 17.48 3.31 -16.25
CA PHE A 66 17.79 4.33 -15.25
C PHE A 66 19.20 4.15 -14.66
N PRO A 67 19.82 5.23 -14.14
CA PRO A 67 21.12 5.13 -13.47
C PRO A 67 20.95 4.52 -12.07
N PHE A 68 21.70 3.45 -11.79
CA PHE A 68 21.73 2.82 -10.48
C PHE A 68 23.12 2.27 -10.17
N GLY A 69 23.64 2.51 -8.95
CA GLY A 69 24.96 2.02 -8.54
C GLY A 69 26.12 2.51 -9.42
N GLY A 70 26.01 3.67 -10.06
CA GLY A 70 27.01 4.21 -11.00
C GLY A 70 26.98 3.58 -12.39
N CYS A 71 25.98 2.73 -12.69
CA CYS A 71 25.80 2.07 -13.99
C CYS A 71 24.47 2.48 -14.63
N GLN A 72 24.37 2.35 -15.95
CA GLN A 72 23.09 2.33 -16.64
C GLN A 72 22.45 0.95 -16.42
N THR A 73 21.27 0.92 -15.83
CA THR A 73 20.54 -0.31 -15.50
C THR A 73 19.29 -0.41 -16.35
N GLU A 74 19.13 -1.55 -17.01
CA GLU A 74 17.91 -1.89 -17.77
C GLU A 74 17.04 -2.83 -16.95
N THR A 75 15.72 -2.62 -16.97
CA THR A 75 14.75 -3.43 -16.23
C THR A 75 13.81 -4.13 -17.18
N SER A 76 13.21 -5.24 -16.73
CA SER A 76 12.17 -5.97 -17.47
C SER A 76 10.75 -5.50 -17.17
N GLY A 77 10.59 -4.64 -16.17
CA GLY A 77 9.30 -4.34 -15.57
C GLY A 77 8.87 -5.35 -14.52
N ASN A 78 8.04 -4.92 -13.57
CA ASN A 78 7.51 -5.76 -12.48
C ASN A 78 5.99 -5.95 -12.64
N SER A 79 5.58 -7.09 -13.17
CA SER A 79 4.17 -7.45 -13.36
C SER A 79 3.44 -7.78 -12.05
N LEU A 80 4.15 -7.97 -10.94
CA LEU A 80 3.60 -8.21 -9.61
C LEU A 80 3.34 -6.92 -8.83
N ALA A 81 3.74 -5.77 -9.39
CA ALA A 81 3.43 -4.48 -8.80
C ALA A 81 1.92 -4.21 -8.84
N HIS A 82 1.39 -3.55 -7.82
CA HIS A 82 -0.05 -3.30 -7.66
C HIS A 82 -0.31 -2.02 -6.87
N ILE A 83 -1.57 -1.55 -6.90
CA ILE A 83 -1.96 -0.31 -6.23
C ILE A 83 -2.28 -0.53 -4.75
N VAL A 84 -1.99 0.48 -3.91
CA VAL A 84 -2.39 0.54 -2.50
C VAL A 84 -3.16 1.83 -2.24
N LEU A 85 -4.45 1.71 -1.91
CA LEU A 85 -5.34 2.84 -1.59
C LEU A 85 -5.17 3.21 -0.11
N ARG A 86 -4.67 4.42 0.17
CA ARG A 86 -4.37 4.90 1.53
C ARG A 86 -5.18 6.12 1.99
N GLY A 87 -6.18 6.55 1.19
CA GLY A 87 -6.89 7.80 1.39
C GLY A 87 -6.03 9.02 1.07
N GLY A 88 -6.52 10.19 1.40
CA GLY A 88 -5.86 11.44 1.12
C GLY A 88 -6.10 12.53 2.16
N LEU A 89 -5.37 13.63 2.01
CA LEU A 89 -5.54 14.87 2.76
C LEU A 89 -5.94 15.98 1.78
N GLY A 90 -7.18 16.43 1.89
CA GLY A 90 -7.72 17.55 1.13
C GLY A 90 -7.80 18.83 1.96
N LYS A 91 -8.44 19.85 1.41
CA LYS A 91 -8.67 21.14 2.11
C LYS A 91 -9.53 21.01 3.37
N GLU A 92 -10.44 20.05 3.39
CA GLU A 92 -11.37 19.78 4.50
C GLU A 92 -10.84 18.74 5.50
N GLY A 93 -9.60 18.27 5.34
CA GLY A 93 -8.99 17.28 6.19
C GLY A 93 -8.80 15.92 5.51
N PHE A 94 -8.64 14.87 6.32
CA PHE A 94 -8.48 13.50 5.82
C PHE A 94 -9.78 12.97 5.20
N PHE A 95 -9.65 12.31 4.06
CA PHE A 95 -10.73 11.57 3.42
C PHE A 95 -10.30 10.15 3.06
N SER A 96 -11.27 9.26 3.05
CA SER A 96 -11.08 7.84 2.73
C SER A 96 -11.33 7.57 1.25
N ASN A 97 -10.67 6.56 0.68
CA ASN A 97 -10.88 6.05 -0.67
C ASN A 97 -11.06 4.52 -0.69
N ILE A 98 -11.76 3.99 0.32
CA ILE A 98 -12.02 2.54 0.49
C ILE A 98 -13.49 2.16 0.33
N SER A 99 -14.36 3.08 -0.12
CA SER A 99 -15.72 2.70 -0.42
C SER A 99 -15.78 1.73 -1.61
N PRO A 100 -16.81 0.87 -1.72
CA PRO A 100 -16.94 -0.03 -2.89
C PRO A 100 -16.93 0.68 -4.24
N SER A 101 -17.35 1.95 -4.27
CA SER A 101 -17.26 2.81 -5.45
C SER A 101 -15.83 3.19 -5.78
N ASP A 102 -15.00 3.49 -4.75
CA ASP A 102 -13.62 3.90 -4.94
C ASP A 102 -12.74 2.71 -5.38
N THR A 103 -12.89 1.58 -4.72
CA THR A 103 -12.18 0.34 -5.04
C THR A 103 -12.52 -0.16 -6.45
N GLN A 104 -13.81 -0.10 -6.84
CA GLN A 104 -14.25 -0.43 -8.19
C GLN A 104 -13.68 0.53 -9.24
N LYS A 105 -13.64 1.84 -8.96
CA LYS A 105 -13.03 2.82 -9.87
C LYS A 105 -11.55 2.56 -10.06
N ALA A 106 -10.81 2.29 -8.97
CA ALA A 106 -9.40 1.94 -9.05
C ALA A 106 -9.19 0.68 -9.90
N LYS A 107 -9.95 -0.39 -9.66
CA LYS A 107 -9.86 -1.64 -10.42
C LYS A 107 -10.14 -1.44 -11.91
N LYS A 108 -11.20 -0.69 -12.26
CA LYS A 108 -11.51 -0.36 -13.66
C LYS A 108 -10.43 0.48 -14.33
N LEU A 109 -9.83 1.43 -13.62
CA LEU A 109 -8.73 2.25 -14.12
C LEU A 109 -7.55 1.34 -14.51
N LEU A 110 -7.13 0.44 -13.61
CA LEU A 110 -6.04 -0.49 -13.86
C LEU A 110 -6.33 -1.41 -15.05
N GLN A 111 -7.53 -1.98 -15.12
CA GLN A 111 -7.97 -2.83 -16.23
C GLN A 111 -7.94 -2.09 -17.57
N SER A 112 -8.34 -0.82 -17.60
CA SER A 112 -8.33 -0.01 -18.82
C SER A 112 -6.92 0.26 -19.35
N GLN A 113 -5.91 0.19 -18.50
CA GLN A 113 -4.49 0.36 -18.82
C GLN A 113 -3.75 -0.99 -18.97
N HIS A 114 -4.46 -2.11 -18.89
CA HIS A 114 -3.87 -3.47 -18.93
C HIS A 114 -2.80 -3.71 -17.85
N LEU A 115 -2.95 -3.05 -16.70
CA LEU A 115 -2.10 -3.24 -15.52
C LEU A 115 -2.63 -4.35 -14.61
N ASN A 116 -1.80 -4.80 -13.67
CA ASN A 116 -2.23 -5.69 -12.60
C ASN A 116 -3.36 -5.02 -11.81
N ASP A 117 -4.56 -5.58 -11.86
CA ASP A 117 -5.77 -5.03 -11.25
C ASP A 117 -5.96 -5.41 -9.77
N PHE A 118 -4.92 -5.95 -9.14
CA PHE A 118 -4.90 -6.23 -7.70
C PHE A 118 -4.98 -4.91 -6.92
N VAL A 119 -6.04 -4.74 -6.14
CA VAL A 119 -6.28 -3.57 -5.31
C VAL A 119 -6.07 -3.92 -3.85
N MET A 120 -5.02 -3.34 -3.24
CA MET A 120 -4.80 -3.40 -1.80
C MET A 120 -5.35 -2.14 -1.13
N VAL A 121 -5.95 -2.30 0.04
CA VAL A 121 -6.43 -1.20 0.87
C VAL A 121 -5.56 -1.07 2.12
N ASP A 122 -5.00 0.11 2.31
CA ASP A 122 -4.34 0.50 3.56
C ASP A 122 -5.42 0.95 4.57
N LEU A 123 -5.64 0.15 5.60
CA LEU A 123 -6.66 0.40 6.62
C LEU A 123 -6.31 1.57 7.54
N SER A 124 -5.03 1.97 7.58
CA SER A 124 -4.47 3.05 8.38
C SER A 124 -4.44 4.41 7.64
N HIS A 125 -3.48 5.25 7.94
CA HIS A 125 -3.19 6.54 7.31
C HIS A 125 -4.43 7.45 7.20
N ALA A 126 -4.71 7.98 6.00
CA ALA A 126 -5.85 8.87 5.81
C ALA A 126 -7.19 8.13 5.82
N ASN A 127 -7.22 6.85 5.46
CA ASN A 127 -8.41 6.01 5.56
C ASN A 127 -8.90 5.86 7.02
N SER A 128 -7.99 5.79 7.98
CA SER A 128 -8.32 5.76 9.41
C SER A 128 -8.39 7.16 10.05
N LYS A 129 -8.13 8.23 9.29
CA LYS A 129 -7.89 9.59 9.82
C LYS A 129 -6.79 9.63 10.87
N LYS A 130 -5.81 8.73 10.76
CA LYS A 130 -4.70 8.50 11.69
C LYS A 130 -5.11 8.08 13.11
N VAL A 131 -6.28 7.50 13.29
CA VAL A 131 -6.75 6.91 14.55
C VAL A 131 -6.64 5.40 14.44
N ALA A 132 -5.83 4.76 15.29
CA ALA A 132 -5.53 3.32 15.22
C ALA A 132 -6.79 2.45 15.22
N LYS A 133 -7.73 2.70 16.11
CA LYS A 133 -9.00 1.95 16.24
C LYS A 133 -9.87 1.96 14.98
N ASN A 134 -9.76 2.99 14.15
CA ASN A 134 -10.51 3.07 12.89
C ASN A 134 -10.07 2.02 11.88
N GLN A 135 -8.89 1.41 12.04
CA GLN A 135 -8.44 0.29 11.20
C GLN A 135 -9.39 -0.92 11.32
N LEU A 136 -9.93 -1.20 12.51
CA LEU A 136 -10.92 -2.27 12.71
C LEU A 136 -12.25 -1.96 11.99
N VAL A 137 -12.69 -0.70 12.04
CA VAL A 137 -13.90 -0.24 11.33
C VAL A 137 -13.69 -0.38 9.82
N ASN A 138 -12.53 0.04 9.33
CA ASN A 138 -12.18 -0.09 7.91
C ASN A 138 -12.08 -1.57 7.49
N ALA A 139 -11.54 -2.45 8.33
CA ALA A 139 -11.49 -3.88 8.07
C ALA A 139 -12.88 -4.48 7.87
N VAL A 140 -13.85 -4.11 8.71
CA VAL A 140 -15.26 -4.53 8.52
C VAL A 140 -15.79 -4.05 7.18
N ALA A 141 -15.56 -2.78 6.84
CA ALA A 141 -16.08 -2.17 5.61
C ALA A 141 -15.54 -2.86 4.34
N VAL A 142 -14.23 -3.21 4.32
CA VAL A 142 -13.59 -3.79 3.14
C VAL A 142 -13.63 -5.31 3.09
N SER A 143 -13.89 -5.98 4.21
CA SER A 143 -13.81 -7.45 4.31
C SER A 143 -14.78 -8.17 3.35
N THR A 144 -15.89 -7.56 2.98
CA THR A 144 -16.90 -8.09 2.05
C THR A 144 -16.83 -7.48 0.65
N ASP A 145 -15.98 -6.50 0.39
CA ASP A 145 -15.85 -5.87 -0.93
C ASP A 145 -15.07 -6.77 -1.89
N ALA A 146 -15.73 -7.23 -2.94
CA ALA A 146 -15.14 -8.12 -3.95
C ALA A 146 -14.05 -7.43 -4.82
N ASN A 147 -13.94 -6.10 -4.79
CA ASN A 147 -12.89 -5.38 -5.51
C ASN A 147 -11.59 -5.26 -4.70
N VAL A 148 -11.59 -5.62 -3.41
CA VAL A 148 -10.40 -5.57 -2.55
C VAL A 148 -9.75 -6.94 -2.52
N ASP A 149 -8.51 -7.03 -3.00
CA ASP A 149 -7.75 -8.27 -3.09
C ASP A 149 -6.79 -8.46 -1.90
N GLY A 150 -6.44 -7.37 -1.20
CA GLY A 150 -5.58 -7.40 -0.03
C GLY A 150 -5.76 -6.20 0.88
N VAL A 151 -5.23 -6.30 2.08
CA VAL A 151 -5.23 -5.21 3.06
C VAL A 151 -3.85 -4.98 3.66
N MET A 152 -3.60 -3.75 4.09
CA MET A 152 -2.42 -3.34 4.83
C MET A 152 -2.88 -2.68 6.14
N ALA A 153 -2.27 -3.05 7.26
CA ALA A 153 -2.57 -2.49 8.57
C ALA A 153 -1.30 -2.06 9.30
N GLU A 154 -1.40 -1.04 10.14
CA GLU A 154 -0.32 -0.62 11.03
C GLU A 154 -0.57 -1.20 12.43
N SER A 155 0.26 -2.17 12.79
CA SER A 155 0.19 -2.95 14.02
C SER A 155 1.53 -2.94 14.74
N TYR A 156 1.50 -2.94 16.07
CA TYR A 156 2.69 -3.11 16.91
C TYR A 156 2.37 -3.91 18.16
N LEU A 157 3.35 -4.09 19.08
CA LEU A 157 3.11 -4.86 20.31
C LEU A 157 2.04 -4.22 21.19
N PHE A 158 2.14 -2.90 21.40
CA PHE A 158 1.17 -2.10 22.15
C PHE A 158 0.58 -1.01 21.28
N GLU A 159 -0.67 -0.66 21.54
CA GLU A 159 -1.40 0.39 20.84
C GLU A 159 -0.77 1.77 21.07
N GLY A 160 -0.87 2.61 20.06
CA GLY A 160 -0.54 4.02 20.14
C GLY A 160 0.72 4.44 19.39
N CYS A 161 1.19 5.63 19.72
CA CYS A 161 2.42 6.23 19.19
C CYS A 161 3.17 6.96 20.30
N SER A 162 4.43 6.58 20.57
CA SER A 162 5.27 7.21 21.59
C SER A 162 6.75 7.05 21.27
N ALA A 163 7.48 8.16 21.24
CA ALA A 163 8.93 8.14 20.99
C ALA A 163 9.73 7.40 22.05
N ASN A 164 9.22 7.32 23.30
CA ASN A 164 9.95 6.88 24.48
C ASN A 164 9.44 5.57 25.08
N SER A 165 8.33 5.01 24.57
CA SER A 165 7.74 3.79 25.14
C SER A 165 8.22 2.55 24.39
N TYR A 166 8.67 1.53 25.12
CA TYR A 166 9.01 0.24 24.53
C TYR A 166 7.76 -0.45 23.96
N GLY A 167 7.89 -1.06 22.78
CA GLY A 167 6.82 -1.82 22.16
C GLY A 167 5.67 -0.97 21.58
N VAL A 168 5.80 0.36 21.56
CA VAL A 168 4.87 1.31 20.94
C VAL A 168 5.51 1.93 19.70
N SER A 169 4.72 2.17 18.65
CA SER A 169 5.19 2.81 17.43
C SER A 169 5.81 4.19 17.71
N LYS A 170 6.85 4.54 16.96
CA LYS A 170 7.53 5.84 17.07
C LYS A 170 7.06 6.88 16.03
N THR A 171 6.31 6.46 15.02
CA THR A 171 5.95 7.30 13.87
C THR A 171 4.45 7.54 13.77
N ASP A 172 3.67 6.54 13.42
CA ASP A 172 2.22 6.62 13.30
C ASP A 172 1.55 5.76 14.37
N GLU A 173 0.31 6.08 14.73
CA GLU A 173 -0.46 5.36 15.71
C GLU A 173 -0.86 3.97 15.19
N CYS A 174 -0.39 2.93 15.86
CA CYS A 174 -0.64 1.53 15.51
C CYS A 174 -1.68 0.89 16.43
N ILE A 175 -2.42 -0.10 15.93
CA ILE A 175 -3.19 -1.01 16.78
C ILE A 175 -2.24 -1.92 17.56
N GLY A 176 -2.65 -2.34 18.78
CA GLY A 176 -1.93 -3.33 19.56
C GLY A 176 -2.18 -4.76 19.08
N TRP A 177 -1.44 -5.72 19.65
CA TRP A 177 -1.51 -7.13 19.23
C TRP A 177 -2.92 -7.72 19.33
N GLN A 178 -3.63 -7.47 20.44
CA GLN A 178 -5.00 -7.98 20.63
C GLN A 178 -6.00 -7.48 19.57
N ASP A 179 -5.87 -6.23 19.15
CA ASP A 179 -6.71 -5.67 18.09
C ASP A 179 -6.26 -6.15 16.70
N THR A 180 -5.00 -6.52 16.54
CA THR A 180 -4.50 -7.19 15.33
C THR A 180 -5.13 -8.57 15.18
N GLU A 181 -5.24 -9.35 16.24
CA GLU A 181 -5.94 -10.65 16.24
C GLU A 181 -7.40 -10.48 15.83
N LYS A 182 -8.12 -9.52 16.41
CA LYS A 182 -9.52 -9.20 16.04
C LYS A 182 -9.63 -8.77 14.57
N LEU A 183 -8.67 -7.98 14.09
CA LEU A 183 -8.63 -7.55 12.68
C LEU A 183 -8.52 -8.75 11.75
N LEU A 184 -7.65 -9.71 12.06
CA LEU A 184 -7.51 -10.94 11.27
C LEU A 184 -8.78 -11.79 11.29
N GLU A 185 -9.47 -11.91 12.42
CA GLU A 185 -10.76 -12.59 12.52
C GLU A 185 -11.82 -11.92 11.63
N ILE A 186 -11.95 -10.59 11.71
CA ILE A 186 -12.88 -9.81 10.88
C ILE A 186 -12.63 -10.06 9.39
N LEU A 187 -11.36 -10.02 8.96
CA LEU A 187 -10.98 -10.25 7.57
C LEU A 187 -11.26 -11.68 7.13
N SER A 188 -10.92 -12.67 7.96
CA SER A 188 -11.17 -14.09 7.69
C SER A 188 -12.66 -14.36 7.48
N ASP A 189 -13.50 -13.86 8.38
CA ASP A 189 -14.96 -14.01 8.31
C ASP A 189 -15.55 -13.31 7.08
N GLY A 190 -15.08 -12.11 6.76
CA GLY A 190 -15.53 -11.34 5.62
C GLY A 190 -15.15 -11.99 4.29
N PHE A 191 -13.90 -12.38 4.12
CA PHE A 191 -13.41 -13.06 2.91
C PHE A 191 -14.07 -14.42 2.70
N SER A 192 -14.35 -15.17 3.77
CA SER A 192 -15.09 -16.44 3.68
C SER A 192 -16.52 -16.26 3.17
N LYS A 193 -17.13 -15.11 3.36
CA LYS A 193 -18.48 -14.79 2.86
C LYS A 193 -18.50 -14.43 1.37
N ARG A 194 -17.35 -13.99 0.80
CA ARG A 194 -17.25 -13.69 -0.65
C ARG A 194 -17.24 -14.96 -1.49
N ALA A 195 -16.77 -16.09 -0.93
CA ALA A 195 -16.62 -17.36 -1.63
C ALA A 195 -17.94 -18.16 -1.75
N LYS A 196 -19.03 -17.64 -1.21
CA LYS A 196 -20.38 -18.22 -1.29
C LYS A 196 -21.26 -17.45 -2.26
#